data_899b2ebe9eb8f2248988fba5960ed23d
#
_entry.id   899b2ebe9eb8f2248988fba5960ed23d
#
_cell.length_a   1.000
_cell.length_b   1.000
_cell.length_c   1.000
_cell.angle_alpha   90.00
_cell.angle_beta   90.00
_cell.angle_gamma   90.00
#
_symmetry.space_group_name_H-M   'P 1'
#
loop_
_entity.id
_entity.type
_entity.pdbx_description
1 polymer ?
#
loop_
_entity_poly.entity_id
_entity_poly.type
_entity_poly.pdbx_seq_one_letter_code
_entity_poly.pdbx_strand_id
1 'polypeptide(L)'
;MNTINIYTDGSSRGNPGPGGFGVILMWNHHRKEISKGFRLTTNNRMELLAVITGLEAIIKKELPVIVYSDSQYVVKAIEEGWLKKWIATDFKGGKKNKDLWTRYYQLSQNINVKLKWVKGHADNPFNNRCDELATAAADGKHLAIDEWYEENKDK
;
A
#
# COMPACT_ATOMS: atom_id res chain seq x y z
N MET A 1 -10.80 21.97 4.41
CA MET A 1 -11.71 20.97 4.72
C MET A 1 -11.03 19.75 5.25
N ASN A 2 -11.77 18.93 5.93
CA ASN A 2 -11.21 17.96 6.84
C ASN A 2 -11.10 16.56 6.22
N THR A 3 -10.43 16.47 5.08
CA THR A 3 -10.16 15.18 4.45
C THR A 3 -8.65 14.90 4.52
N ILE A 4 -8.31 13.69 4.90
CA ILE A 4 -6.92 13.25 4.86
C ILE A 4 -6.67 12.65 3.48
N ASN A 5 -5.62 13.12 2.82
CA ASN A 5 -5.21 12.59 1.51
C ASN A 5 -3.92 11.80 1.68
N ILE A 6 -3.90 10.56 1.18
CA ILE A 6 -2.74 9.69 1.24
C ILE A 6 -2.37 9.29 -0.18
N TYR A 7 -1.12 9.56 -0.55
CA TYR A 7 -0.57 9.14 -1.84
C TYR A 7 0.38 7.99 -1.59
N THR A 8 0.33 6.97 -2.43
CA THR A 8 1.07 5.73 -2.20
C THR A 8 1.70 5.23 -3.49
N ASP A 9 2.84 4.55 -3.36
CA ASP A 9 3.42 3.80 -4.46
C ASP A 9 4.26 2.66 -3.92
N GLY A 10 4.39 1.61 -4.71
CA GLY A 10 5.22 0.46 -4.39
C GLY A 10 6.02 0.05 -5.61
N SER A 11 7.18 -0.52 -5.38
CA SER A 11 8.09 -0.88 -6.46
C SER A 11 8.89 -2.12 -6.07
N SER A 12 9.29 -2.93 -7.05
CA SER A 12 10.26 -3.99 -6.81
C SER A 12 11.24 -4.07 -7.97
N ARG A 13 12.49 -4.38 -7.63
CA ARG A 13 13.57 -4.60 -8.62
C ARG A 13 13.55 -6.08 -8.99
N GLY A 14 12.79 -6.43 -10.02
CA GLY A 14 12.41 -7.79 -10.29
C GLY A 14 11.18 -8.17 -9.45
N ASN A 15 10.44 -9.16 -9.87
CA ASN A 15 9.18 -9.51 -9.21
C ASN A 15 9.07 -11.03 -9.08
N PRO A 16 9.61 -11.62 -7.98
CA PRO A 16 10.10 -10.97 -6.77
C PRO A 16 11.51 -10.41 -6.86
N GLY A 17 11.83 -9.54 -5.92
CA GLY A 17 13.16 -8.94 -5.79
C GLY A 17 13.17 -7.94 -4.65
N PRO A 18 14.26 -7.15 -4.52
CA PRO A 18 14.26 -6.05 -3.56
C PRO A 18 13.16 -5.06 -3.89
N GLY A 19 12.41 -4.63 -2.90
CA GLY A 19 11.30 -3.72 -3.11
C GLY A 19 11.21 -2.65 -2.05
N GLY A 20 10.35 -1.67 -2.30
CA GLY A 20 10.11 -0.60 -1.35
C GLY A 20 8.78 0.06 -1.60
N PHE A 21 8.35 0.85 -0.63
CA PHE A 21 7.14 1.66 -0.79
C PHE A 21 7.39 3.09 -0.35
N GLY A 22 6.56 3.99 -0.86
CA GLY A 22 6.55 5.39 -0.49
C GLY A 22 5.14 5.86 -0.22
N VAL A 23 4.99 6.68 0.80
CA VAL A 23 3.70 7.22 1.24
C VAL A 23 3.86 8.71 1.54
N ILE A 24 2.90 9.51 1.08
CA ILE A 24 2.77 10.90 1.52
C ILE A 24 1.39 11.04 2.15
N LEU A 25 1.37 11.41 3.41
CA LEU A 25 0.13 11.65 4.15
C LEU A 25 -0.02 13.16 4.34
N MET A 26 -1.16 13.70 3.89
CA MET A 26 -1.42 15.14 3.94
C MET A 26 -2.75 15.43 4.63
N TRP A 27 -2.70 16.36 5.57
CA TRP A 27 -3.89 16.89 6.24
C TRP A 27 -3.65 18.33 6.60
N ASN A 28 -4.46 19.24 6.05
CA ASN A 28 -4.28 20.67 6.16
C ASN A 28 -2.87 21.08 5.71
N HIS A 29 -2.07 21.65 6.62
CA HIS A 29 -0.70 22.05 6.31
C HIS A 29 0.33 21.00 6.71
N HIS A 30 -0.12 19.85 7.25
CA HIS A 30 0.78 18.79 7.68
C HIS A 30 1.08 17.86 6.53
N ARG A 31 2.34 17.48 6.40
CA ARG A 31 2.80 16.52 5.40
C ARG A 31 3.78 15.56 6.06
N LYS A 32 3.54 14.28 5.87
CA LYS A 32 4.44 13.24 6.38
C LYS A 32 4.80 12.29 5.25
N GLU A 33 6.09 12.04 5.10
CA GLU A 33 6.59 11.04 4.14
C GLU A 33 7.05 9.81 4.90
N ILE A 34 6.70 8.63 4.39
CA ILE A 34 7.10 7.35 4.97
C ILE A 34 7.59 6.47 3.85
N SER A 35 8.72 5.79 4.06
CA SER A 35 9.23 4.84 3.10
C SER A 35 9.93 3.71 3.83
N LYS A 36 10.01 2.54 3.18
CA LYS A 36 10.70 1.38 3.72
C LYS A 36 11.06 0.43 2.60
N GLY A 37 12.22 -0.19 2.69
CA GLY A 37 12.69 -1.15 1.70
C GLY A 37 12.80 -2.56 2.29
N PHE A 38 12.64 -3.57 1.42
CA PHE A 38 12.66 -4.98 1.78
C PHE A 38 13.58 -5.73 0.82
N ARG A 39 14.29 -6.73 1.33
CA ARG A 39 15.30 -7.45 0.53
C ARG A 39 14.68 -8.38 -0.51
N LEU A 40 13.50 -8.92 -0.23
CA LEU A 40 12.79 -9.83 -1.15
C LEU A 40 11.28 -9.71 -0.94
N THR A 41 10.59 -9.22 -1.95
CA THR A 41 9.15 -9.02 -1.89
C THR A 41 8.60 -8.91 -3.32
N THR A 42 7.34 -8.52 -3.46
CA THR A 42 6.72 -8.35 -4.77
C THR A 42 6.16 -6.94 -4.93
N ASN A 43 5.93 -6.55 -6.17
CA ASN A 43 5.34 -5.26 -6.46
C ASN A 43 3.97 -5.09 -5.78
N ASN A 44 3.10 -6.11 -5.89
CA ASN A 44 1.77 -6.03 -5.29
C ASN A 44 1.81 -5.91 -3.77
N ARG A 45 2.75 -6.59 -3.11
CA ARG A 45 2.91 -6.46 -1.66
C ARG A 45 3.33 -5.05 -1.28
N MET A 46 4.23 -4.44 -2.04
CA MET A 46 4.69 -3.08 -1.76
C MET A 46 3.59 -2.05 -1.99
N GLU A 47 2.80 -2.21 -3.04
CA GLU A 47 1.65 -1.35 -3.30
C GLU A 47 0.62 -1.41 -2.15
N LEU A 48 0.30 -2.62 -1.72
CA LEU A 48 -0.67 -2.81 -0.64
C LEU A 48 -0.11 -2.35 0.71
N LEU A 49 1.15 -2.65 0.99
CA LEU A 49 1.77 -2.25 2.25
C LEU A 49 1.90 -0.72 2.36
N ALA A 50 2.07 -0.03 1.24
CA ALA A 50 2.05 1.43 1.21
C ALA A 50 0.70 1.96 1.72
N VAL A 51 -0.40 1.40 1.23
CA VAL A 51 -1.74 1.79 1.67
C VAL A 51 -1.91 1.52 3.17
N ILE A 52 -1.55 0.32 3.61
CA ILE A 52 -1.66 -0.07 5.02
C ILE A 52 -0.85 0.88 5.92
N THR A 53 0.38 1.15 5.53
CA THR A 53 1.27 2.02 6.32
C THR A 53 0.71 3.43 6.44
N GLY A 54 0.16 3.96 5.34
CA GLY A 54 -0.48 5.26 5.36
C GLY A 54 -1.67 5.30 6.32
N LEU A 55 -2.52 4.28 6.27
CA LEU A 55 -3.68 4.20 7.16
C LEU A 55 -3.27 4.05 8.62
N GLU A 56 -2.24 3.26 8.90
CA GLU A 56 -1.74 3.08 10.27
C GLU A 56 -1.14 4.35 10.86
N ALA A 57 -0.69 5.27 10.02
CA ALA A 57 -0.10 6.53 10.46
C ALA A 57 -1.14 7.59 10.81
N ILE A 58 -2.41 7.36 10.52
CA ILE A 58 -3.47 8.33 10.78
C ILE A 58 -3.74 8.44 12.27
N ILE A 59 -3.78 9.67 12.78
CA ILE A 59 -4.13 9.95 14.17
C ILE A 59 -5.62 10.28 14.29
N LYS A 60 -6.15 11.09 13.37
CA LYS A 60 -7.55 11.53 13.39
C LYS A 60 -8.43 10.61 12.58
N LYS A 61 -8.76 9.45 13.15
CA LYS A 61 -9.49 8.38 12.46
C LYS A 61 -10.94 8.70 12.15
N GLU A 62 -11.50 9.74 12.76
CA GLU A 62 -12.87 10.20 12.50
C GLU A 62 -13.02 10.95 11.19
N LEU A 63 -11.91 11.39 10.60
CA LEU A 63 -11.96 12.15 9.34
C LEU A 63 -12.03 11.20 8.14
N PRO A 64 -12.72 11.63 7.07
CA PRO A 64 -12.69 10.85 5.83
C PRO A 64 -11.29 10.83 5.23
N VAL A 65 -10.94 9.69 4.62
CA VAL A 65 -9.61 9.45 4.06
C VAL A 65 -9.74 9.06 2.60
N ILE A 66 -8.95 9.67 1.74
CA ILE A 66 -8.84 9.28 0.35
C ILE A 66 -7.42 8.80 0.12
N VAL A 67 -7.28 7.58 -0.40
CA VAL A 67 -5.99 6.99 -0.76
C VAL A 67 -5.88 6.97 -2.27
N TYR A 68 -4.79 7.51 -2.79
CA TYR A 68 -4.49 7.53 -4.23
C TYR A 68 -3.43 6.49 -4.52
N SER A 69 -3.74 5.56 -5.44
CA SER A 69 -2.84 4.49 -5.83
C SER A 69 -2.90 4.27 -7.34
N ASP A 70 -1.77 3.96 -7.95
CA ASP A 70 -1.72 3.58 -9.36
C ASP A 70 -1.85 2.06 -9.55
N SER A 71 -1.99 1.32 -8.46
CA SER A 71 -2.15 -0.14 -8.52
C SER A 71 -3.61 -0.51 -8.76
N GLN A 72 -3.90 -1.02 -9.96
CA GLN A 72 -5.25 -1.53 -10.25
C GLN A 72 -5.58 -2.73 -9.38
N TYR A 73 -4.57 -3.56 -9.06
CA TYR A 73 -4.75 -4.70 -8.17
C TYR A 73 -5.33 -4.27 -6.83
N VAL A 74 -4.73 -3.27 -6.19
CA VAL A 74 -5.16 -2.81 -4.87
C VAL A 74 -6.52 -2.11 -4.95
N VAL A 75 -6.66 -1.17 -5.88
CA VAL A 75 -7.88 -0.36 -5.98
C VAL A 75 -9.09 -1.22 -6.33
N LYS A 76 -8.95 -2.12 -7.29
CA LYS A 76 -10.06 -2.97 -7.71
C LYS A 76 -10.45 -4.00 -6.65
N ALA A 77 -9.49 -4.56 -5.95
CA ALA A 77 -9.78 -5.52 -4.88
C ALA A 77 -10.70 -4.88 -3.83
N ILE A 78 -10.50 -3.61 -3.55
CA ILE A 78 -11.26 -2.90 -2.54
C ILE A 78 -12.56 -2.33 -3.11
N GLU A 79 -12.48 -1.57 -4.19
CA GLU A 79 -13.63 -0.83 -4.72
C GLU A 79 -14.63 -1.70 -5.47
N GLU A 80 -14.18 -2.81 -6.07
CA GLU A 80 -15.06 -3.74 -6.77
C GLU A 80 -15.52 -4.91 -5.90
N GLY A 81 -15.13 -4.92 -4.61
CA GLY A 81 -15.63 -5.89 -3.65
C GLY A 81 -14.95 -7.25 -3.68
N TRP A 82 -13.85 -7.41 -4.39
CA TRP A 82 -13.12 -8.69 -4.44
C TRP A 82 -12.59 -9.10 -3.07
N LEU A 83 -12.12 -8.11 -2.28
CA LEU A 83 -11.59 -8.39 -0.95
C LEU A 83 -12.63 -9.04 -0.05
N LYS A 84 -13.87 -8.56 -0.09
CA LYS A 84 -14.96 -9.15 0.73
C LYS A 84 -15.18 -10.62 0.38
N LYS A 85 -15.09 -10.96 -0.91
CA LYS A 85 -15.23 -12.35 -1.36
C LYS A 85 -14.05 -13.19 -0.87
N TRP A 86 -12.84 -12.66 -0.95
CA TRP A 86 -11.66 -13.39 -0.49
C TRP A 86 -11.70 -13.67 1.01
N ILE A 87 -12.17 -12.71 1.79
CA ILE A 87 -12.31 -12.87 3.24
C ILE A 87 -13.38 -13.92 3.56
N ALA A 88 -14.51 -13.88 2.86
CA ALA A 88 -15.60 -14.85 3.05
C ALA A 88 -15.17 -16.28 2.76
N THR A 89 -14.22 -16.48 1.85
CA THR A 89 -13.73 -17.81 1.47
C THR A 89 -12.38 -18.16 2.09
N ASP A 90 -11.90 -17.34 3.03
CA ASP A 90 -10.58 -17.47 3.66
C ASP A 90 -9.46 -17.57 2.62
N PHE A 91 -9.56 -16.75 1.58
CA PHE A 91 -8.56 -16.64 0.51
C PHE A 91 -8.32 -17.95 -0.26
N LYS A 92 -9.34 -18.78 -0.38
CA LYS A 92 -9.28 -20.00 -1.17
C LYS A 92 -9.08 -19.69 -2.66
N GLY A 93 -8.61 -20.67 -3.41
CA GLY A 93 -8.42 -20.53 -4.86
C GLY A 93 -7.11 -19.84 -5.22
N GLY A 94 -6.09 -19.94 -4.37
CA GLY A 94 -4.77 -19.38 -4.67
C GLY A 94 -4.66 -17.87 -4.52
N LYS A 95 -5.55 -17.25 -3.78
CA LYS A 95 -5.49 -15.81 -3.53
C LYS A 95 -4.30 -15.49 -2.65
N LYS A 96 -3.50 -14.53 -3.08
CA LYS A 96 -2.23 -14.17 -2.44
C LYS A 96 -2.37 -13.00 -1.48
N ASN A 97 -1.34 -12.81 -0.67
CA ASN A 97 -1.21 -11.67 0.22
C ASN A 97 -2.27 -11.62 1.33
N LYS A 98 -2.68 -12.80 1.79
CA LYS A 98 -3.67 -12.93 2.85
C LYS A 98 -3.33 -12.10 4.09
N ASP A 99 -2.06 -12.12 4.50
CA ASP A 99 -1.59 -11.38 5.68
C ASP A 99 -1.88 -9.88 5.55
N LEU A 100 -1.50 -9.29 4.42
CA LEU A 100 -1.67 -7.86 4.19
C LEU A 100 -3.14 -7.49 4.00
N TRP A 101 -3.89 -8.31 3.25
CA TRP A 101 -5.31 -8.04 3.03
C TRP A 101 -6.12 -8.13 4.32
N THR A 102 -5.80 -9.08 5.19
CA THR A 102 -6.44 -9.19 6.50
C THR A 102 -6.16 -7.95 7.34
N ARG A 103 -4.91 -7.50 7.34
CA ARG A 103 -4.49 -6.29 8.06
C ARG A 103 -5.21 -5.04 7.52
N TYR A 104 -5.29 -4.90 6.21
CA TYR A 104 -6.04 -3.81 5.57
C TYR A 104 -7.51 -3.84 5.99
N TYR A 105 -8.13 -5.00 5.92
CA TYR A 105 -9.55 -5.14 6.22
C TYR A 105 -9.85 -4.71 7.66
N GLN A 106 -9.02 -5.12 8.60
CA GLN A 106 -9.18 -4.73 10.01
C GLN A 106 -9.06 -3.21 10.19
N LEU A 107 -8.10 -2.59 9.51
CA LEU A 107 -7.93 -1.13 9.56
C LEU A 107 -9.15 -0.42 8.98
N SER A 108 -9.68 -0.91 7.88
CA SER A 108 -10.78 -0.26 7.17
C SER A 108 -12.09 -0.27 7.95
N GLN A 109 -12.23 -1.14 8.96
CA GLN A 109 -13.45 -1.17 9.78
C GLN A 109 -13.58 0.07 10.67
N ASN A 110 -12.48 0.74 10.97
CA ASN A 110 -12.45 1.89 11.87
C ASN A 110 -12.12 3.22 11.18
N ILE A 111 -11.98 3.20 9.86
CA ILE A 111 -11.58 4.39 9.08
C ILE A 111 -12.54 4.51 7.90
N ASN A 112 -13.05 5.71 7.65
CA ASN A 112 -13.86 5.98 6.47
C ASN A 112 -12.92 6.23 5.29
N VAL A 113 -12.48 5.15 4.64
CA VAL A 113 -11.47 5.19 3.59
C VAL A 113 -12.08 4.92 2.22
N LYS A 114 -11.65 5.68 1.23
CA LYS A 114 -11.99 5.49 -0.16
C LYS A 114 -10.70 5.48 -0.98
N LEU A 115 -10.59 4.52 -1.91
CA LEU A 115 -9.45 4.47 -2.80
C LEU A 115 -9.80 5.06 -4.14
N LYS A 116 -8.84 5.81 -4.70
CA LYS A 116 -8.95 6.35 -6.06
C LYS A 116 -7.75 5.86 -6.86
N TRP A 117 -8.05 5.29 -8.03
CA TRP A 117 -6.99 4.93 -8.96
C TRP A 117 -6.48 6.19 -9.64
N VAL A 118 -5.14 6.31 -9.73
CA VAL A 118 -4.47 7.37 -10.49
C VAL A 118 -3.58 6.69 -11.52
N LYS A 119 -3.47 7.30 -12.69
CA LYS A 119 -2.64 6.75 -13.74
C LYS A 119 -1.17 6.87 -13.34
N GLY A 120 -0.43 5.77 -13.42
CA GLY A 120 1.01 5.77 -13.13
C GLY A 120 1.75 6.66 -14.12
N HIS A 121 2.80 7.33 -13.64
CA HIS A 121 3.62 8.26 -14.43
C HIS A 121 2.86 9.45 -14.99
N ALA A 122 1.70 9.79 -14.38
CA ALA A 122 0.97 11.00 -14.74
C ALA A 122 1.60 12.22 -14.07
N ASP A 123 1.08 13.40 -14.40
CA ASP A 123 1.64 14.68 -13.93
C ASP A 123 1.26 15.01 -12.48
N ASN A 124 1.15 14.02 -11.62
CA ASN A 124 0.85 14.22 -10.22
C ASN A 124 2.15 14.24 -9.41
N PRO A 125 2.55 15.40 -8.87
CA PRO A 125 3.84 15.52 -8.17
C PRO A 125 3.90 14.66 -6.91
N PHE A 126 2.77 14.41 -6.24
CA PHE A 126 2.75 13.56 -5.04
C PHE A 126 2.98 12.11 -5.40
N ASN A 127 2.35 11.62 -6.47
CA ASN A 127 2.58 10.26 -6.93
C ASN A 127 4.02 10.07 -7.41
N ASN A 128 4.57 11.06 -8.11
CA ASN A 128 5.96 11.03 -8.54
C ASN A 128 6.91 10.98 -7.35
N ARG A 129 6.60 11.73 -6.29
CA ARG A 129 7.42 11.69 -5.07
C ARG A 129 7.32 10.33 -4.38
N CYS A 130 6.15 9.72 -4.35
CA CYS A 130 5.99 8.37 -3.79
C CYS A 130 6.80 7.34 -4.57
N ASP A 131 6.85 7.47 -5.90
CA ASP A 131 7.69 6.60 -6.74
C ASP A 131 9.17 6.76 -6.37
N GLU A 132 9.65 8.00 -6.23
CA GLU A 132 11.02 8.27 -5.79
C GLU A 132 11.33 7.62 -4.44
N LEU A 133 10.43 7.78 -3.49
CA LEU A 133 10.58 7.19 -2.16
C LEU A 133 10.65 5.66 -2.23
N ALA A 134 9.75 5.07 -3.02
CA ALA A 134 9.68 3.61 -3.17
C ALA A 134 10.95 3.05 -3.81
N THR A 135 11.41 3.65 -4.91
CA THR A 135 12.59 3.16 -5.61
C THR A 135 13.86 3.37 -4.80
N ALA A 136 14.00 4.52 -4.14
CA ALA A 136 15.14 4.78 -3.28
C ALA A 136 15.19 3.79 -2.11
N ALA A 137 14.03 3.45 -1.53
CA ALA A 137 13.96 2.48 -0.45
C ALA A 137 14.35 1.08 -0.94
N ALA A 138 13.89 0.68 -2.12
CA ALA A 138 14.22 -0.62 -2.71
C ALA A 138 15.73 -0.75 -2.98
N ASP A 139 16.38 0.35 -3.35
CA ASP A 139 17.80 0.39 -3.67
C ASP A 139 18.69 0.62 -2.44
N GLY A 140 18.11 0.72 -1.26
CA GLY A 140 18.83 1.00 -0.03
C GLY A 140 19.71 -0.15 0.45
N LYS A 141 20.54 0.14 1.44
CA LYS A 141 21.50 -0.83 2.00
C LYS A 141 20.94 -1.60 3.20
N HIS A 142 20.00 -0.99 3.91
CA HIS A 142 19.44 -1.57 5.14
C HIS A 142 18.02 -2.04 4.88
N LEU A 143 17.90 -3.13 4.11
CA LEU A 143 16.60 -3.66 3.73
C LEU A 143 16.04 -4.55 4.83
N ALA A 144 14.75 -4.41 5.08
CA ALA A 144 14.03 -5.25 6.03
C ALA A 144 13.71 -6.61 5.40
N ILE A 145 13.20 -7.52 6.22
CA ILE A 145 12.76 -8.83 5.77
C ILE A 145 11.23 -8.80 5.70
N ASP A 146 10.69 -9.16 4.55
CA ASP A 146 9.25 -9.42 4.41
C ASP A 146 9.03 -10.86 4.88
N GLU A 147 8.87 -11.02 6.19
CA GLU A 147 8.91 -12.33 6.83
C GLU A 147 7.82 -13.27 6.31
N TRP A 148 6.59 -12.80 6.27
CA TRP A 148 5.48 -13.63 5.79
C TRP A 148 5.72 -14.08 4.34
N TYR A 149 6.17 -13.17 3.49
CA TYR A 149 6.43 -13.50 2.09
C TYR A 149 7.55 -14.54 1.97
N GLU A 150 8.66 -14.33 2.65
CA GLU A 150 9.81 -15.26 2.54
C GLU A 150 9.47 -16.63 3.08
N GLU A 151 8.62 -16.73 4.11
CA GLU A 151 8.18 -18.00 4.66
C GLU A 151 7.15 -18.71 3.78
N ASN A 152 6.37 -17.98 2.99
CA ASN A 152 5.22 -18.54 2.27
C ASN A 152 5.38 -18.55 0.75
N LYS A 153 6.45 -18.01 0.19
CA LYS A 153 6.61 -17.84 -1.24
C LYS A 153 6.60 -19.13 -2.05
N ASP A 154 6.96 -20.24 -1.41
CA ASP A 154 7.03 -21.54 -2.07
C ASP A 154 5.84 -22.46 -1.72
N LYS A 155 4.82 -21.93 -1.13
CA LYS A 155 3.63 -22.69 -0.71
C LYS A 155 2.44 -22.51 -1.63
#